data_7769d28244fff495bb7a76ef4472ead5
#
_entry.id   7769d28244fff495bb7a76ef4472ead5
#
_cell.length_a   1.000
_cell.length_b   1.000
_cell.length_c   1.000
_cell.angle_alpha   90.00
_cell.angle_beta   90.00
_cell.angle_gamma   90.00
#
_symmetry.space_group_name_H-M   'P 1'
#
loop_
_entity.id
_entity.type
_entity.pdbx_description
1 polymer ?
#
loop_
_entity_poly.entity_id
_entity_poly.type
_entity_poly.pdbx_seq_one_letter_code
_entity_poly.pdbx_strand_id
1 'polypeptide(L)'
;MKTLRILGTRGIPAAHGGFETFAEHLSLYLVGKGWRVVVYCQDEGTGPQFTDAWEGVERVHIPVLQSGPKGTMVFDWQATAHAARYKDLCLTLGYNTAVFCALLRLKGIPNLINMDGIEWSRAKWSPLAKTWFWLNEWAGAWLGNHLVADHPQILEHLRSRLVCRKITMIPYGADAVTTESVRPVQALGMGLESGRYWTVIARAEPENSLLEIVQGFSARPRGMQLVVLGNYDPQNAYHCAVRASASSEVCFVGAIYDKSMVQSLRVHSAGYIHGHQVGGTNPSLVEALGAGNAIIAHDNRFNRWVAGEGAMYFDSADSLSTCMDRLTAEPGTLEELRQQGLVRFQEKFTWPNVLNQYEMLLMKFLPS
;
A
#
# COMPACT_ATOMS: atom_id res chain seq x y z
N MET A 1 29.10 -11.09 6.19
CA MET A 1 28.02 -11.10 5.16
C MET A 1 26.92 -10.19 5.67
N LYS A 2 26.42 -9.26 4.86
CA LYS A 2 25.30 -8.38 5.23
C LYS A 2 24.03 -9.21 5.35
N THR A 3 23.38 -9.21 6.51
CA THR A 3 22.15 -9.98 6.73
C THR A 3 21.03 -9.07 7.19
N LEU A 4 19.86 -9.18 6.56
CA LEU A 4 18.63 -8.49 6.93
C LEU A 4 17.53 -9.52 7.26
N ARG A 5 16.83 -9.30 8.40
CA ARG A 5 15.60 -10.04 8.76
C ARG A 5 14.40 -9.13 8.66
N ILE A 6 13.41 -9.52 7.85
CA ILE A 6 12.19 -8.75 7.62
C ILE A 6 11.04 -9.38 8.43
N LEU A 7 10.43 -8.57 9.30
CA LEU A 7 9.35 -8.91 10.21
C LEU A 7 8.11 -8.05 9.89
N GLY A 8 6.94 -8.42 10.43
CA GLY A 8 5.72 -7.62 10.32
C GLY A 8 5.02 -7.71 8.96
N THR A 9 5.28 -8.76 8.20
CA THR A 9 4.60 -9.11 6.95
C THR A 9 4.09 -10.54 7.03
N ARG A 10 3.05 -10.88 6.27
CA ARG A 10 2.57 -12.28 6.21
C ARG A 10 3.45 -13.19 5.38
N GLY A 11 4.44 -12.66 4.68
CA GLY A 11 5.41 -13.41 3.92
C GLY A 11 5.52 -13.03 2.46
N ILE A 12 6.38 -13.76 1.75
CA ILE A 12 6.61 -13.64 0.31
C ILE A 12 6.50 -15.04 -0.34
N PRO A 13 6.09 -15.15 -1.63
CA PRO A 13 5.71 -14.08 -2.54
C PRO A 13 4.44 -13.32 -2.09
N ALA A 14 4.32 -12.07 -2.55
CA ALA A 14 3.26 -11.17 -2.12
C ALA A 14 1.88 -11.66 -2.59
N ALA A 15 0.97 -11.87 -1.63
CA ALA A 15 -0.40 -12.32 -1.90
C ALA A 15 -1.47 -11.42 -1.26
N HIS A 16 -1.12 -10.51 -0.34
CA HIS A 16 -2.12 -9.88 0.52
C HIS A 16 -2.12 -8.35 0.58
N GLY A 17 -0.98 -7.66 0.41
CA GLY A 17 -0.98 -6.22 0.59
C GLY A 17 0.34 -5.51 0.28
N GLY A 18 0.38 -4.21 0.61
CA GLY A 18 1.51 -3.36 0.29
C GLY A 18 2.81 -3.77 0.98
N PHE A 19 2.74 -4.23 2.23
CA PHE A 19 3.95 -4.67 2.95
C PHE A 19 4.55 -5.95 2.38
N GLU A 20 3.73 -6.90 1.95
CA GLU A 20 4.19 -8.10 1.28
C GLU A 20 4.86 -7.76 -0.07
N THR A 21 4.24 -6.90 -0.86
CA THR A 21 4.81 -6.42 -2.14
C THR A 21 6.13 -5.70 -1.90
N PHE A 22 6.20 -4.82 -0.91
CA PHE A 22 7.43 -4.13 -0.56
C PHE A 22 8.52 -5.10 -0.08
N ALA A 23 8.17 -6.05 0.80
CA ALA A 23 9.11 -7.04 1.32
C ALA A 23 9.68 -7.92 0.20
N GLU A 24 8.85 -8.32 -0.77
CA GLU A 24 9.27 -9.05 -1.95
C GLU A 24 10.28 -8.24 -2.77
N HIS A 25 9.93 -7.02 -3.18
CA HIS A 25 10.82 -6.17 -3.96
C HIS A 25 12.15 -5.87 -3.24
N LEU A 26 12.09 -5.54 -1.95
CA LEU A 26 13.29 -5.26 -1.16
C LEU A 26 14.18 -6.51 -1.02
N SER A 27 13.57 -7.67 -0.79
CA SER A 27 14.30 -8.93 -0.63
C SER A 27 15.06 -9.30 -1.90
N LEU A 28 14.38 -9.29 -3.05
CA LEU A 28 14.99 -9.61 -4.35
C LEU A 28 16.10 -8.59 -4.73
N TYR A 29 15.85 -7.31 -4.49
CA TYR A 29 16.84 -6.26 -4.72
C TYR A 29 18.11 -6.47 -3.89
N LEU A 30 17.96 -6.74 -2.58
CA LEU A 30 19.09 -6.93 -1.68
C LEU A 30 19.84 -8.23 -1.96
N VAL A 31 19.15 -9.32 -2.29
CA VAL A 31 19.79 -10.57 -2.74
C VAL A 31 20.64 -10.31 -3.97
N GLY A 32 20.13 -9.58 -4.97
CA GLY A 32 20.89 -9.15 -6.15
C GLY A 32 22.12 -8.28 -5.81
N LYS A 33 22.15 -7.65 -4.63
CA LYS A 33 23.29 -6.88 -4.07
C LYS A 33 24.22 -7.70 -3.16
N GLY A 34 23.99 -9.02 -3.08
CA GLY A 34 24.82 -9.94 -2.27
C GLY A 34 24.51 -9.94 -0.77
N TRP A 35 23.32 -9.48 -0.37
CA TRP A 35 22.83 -9.62 0.99
C TRP A 35 22.25 -11.00 1.21
N ARG A 36 22.34 -11.53 2.42
CA ARG A 36 21.48 -12.58 2.93
C ARG A 36 20.19 -11.95 3.45
N VAL A 37 19.06 -12.35 2.92
CA VAL A 37 17.76 -11.83 3.35
C VAL A 37 16.92 -12.98 3.91
N VAL A 38 16.32 -12.77 5.08
CA VAL A 38 15.46 -13.71 5.78
C VAL A 38 14.10 -13.06 5.97
N VAL A 39 13.03 -13.66 5.44
CA VAL A 39 11.66 -13.17 5.57
C VAL A 39 10.85 -14.15 6.41
N TYR A 40 10.09 -13.64 7.38
CA TYR A 40 9.17 -14.46 8.17
C TYR A 40 7.82 -14.57 7.46
N CYS A 41 7.36 -15.82 7.30
CA CYS A 41 6.13 -16.16 6.59
C CYS A 41 5.13 -16.80 7.55
N GLN A 42 3.90 -16.28 7.57
CA GLN A 42 2.80 -16.84 8.35
C GLN A 42 2.09 -17.92 7.54
N ASP A 43 2.07 -19.14 8.06
CA ASP A 43 1.30 -20.23 7.48
C ASP A 43 0.07 -20.53 8.34
N GLU A 44 -0.99 -21.03 7.72
CA GLU A 44 -2.17 -21.51 8.44
C GLU A 44 -1.94 -22.95 8.95
N GLY A 45 -2.40 -23.21 10.18
CA GLY A 45 -2.39 -24.55 10.76
C GLY A 45 -1.44 -24.72 11.94
N THR A 46 -1.06 -25.97 12.19
CA THR A 46 -0.18 -26.37 13.29
C THR A 46 1.01 -27.16 12.74
N GLY A 47 2.16 -27.01 13.36
CA GLY A 47 3.37 -27.73 12.99
C GLY A 47 4.63 -27.06 13.52
N PRO A 48 5.79 -27.69 13.32
CA PRO A 48 7.06 -27.05 13.63
C PRO A 48 7.36 -25.92 12.66
N GLN A 49 8.12 -24.95 13.10
CA GLN A 49 8.73 -23.95 12.22
C GLN A 49 9.68 -24.66 11.24
N PHE A 50 9.69 -24.23 10.00
CA PHE A 50 10.62 -24.74 8.98
C PHE A 50 11.17 -23.58 8.13
N THR A 51 12.22 -23.88 7.39
CA THR A 51 12.87 -22.88 6.52
C THR A 51 12.98 -23.46 5.12
N ASP A 52 12.71 -22.62 4.13
CA ASP A 52 12.96 -22.91 2.72
C ASP A 52 13.65 -21.72 2.05
N ALA A 53 13.87 -21.81 0.74
CA ALA A 53 14.45 -20.74 -0.07
C ALA A 53 13.55 -20.46 -1.27
N TRP A 54 13.32 -19.17 -1.54
CA TRP A 54 12.61 -18.68 -2.70
C TRP A 54 13.40 -17.55 -3.36
N GLU A 55 13.77 -17.70 -4.64
CA GLU A 55 14.54 -16.71 -5.41
C GLU A 55 15.79 -16.18 -4.69
N GLY A 56 16.47 -17.04 -3.91
CA GLY A 56 17.63 -16.69 -3.12
C GLY A 56 17.33 -16.03 -1.76
N VAL A 57 16.07 -15.83 -1.43
CA VAL A 57 15.61 -15.35 -0.12
C VAL A 57 15.33 -16.53 0.79
N GLU A 58 15.86 -16.53 2.01
CA GLU A 58 15.52 -17.49 3.05
C GLU A 58 14.16 -17.14 3.66
N ARG A 59 13.20 -18.08 3.65
CA ARG A 59 11.89 -17.89 4.29
C ARG A 59 11.80 -18.76 5.53
N VAL A 60 11.39 -18.15 6.65
CA VAL A 60 11.10 -18.84 7.90
C VAL A 60 9.59 -18.93 8.06
N HIS A 61 9.06 -20.13 7.88
CA HIS A 61 7.63 -20.43 7.96
C HIS A 61 7.22 -20.71 9.41
N ILE A 62 6.19 -19.99 9.86
CA ILE A 62 5.65 -20.09 11.22
C ILE A 62 4.17 -20.45 11.12
N PRO A 63 3.79 -21.73 11.34
CA PRO A 63 2.41 -22.14 11.38
C PRO A 63 1.67 -21.54 12.58
N VAL A 64 0.48 -20.95 12.33
CA VAL A 64 -0.37 -20.33 13.34
C VAL A 64 -1.81 -20.83 13.16
N LEU A 65 -2.35 -21.44 14.22
CA LEU A 65 -3.72 -21.99 14.20
C LEU A 65 -4.80 -20.90 14.20
N GLN A 66 -4.54 -19.78 14.89
CA GLN A 66 -5.51 -18.70 15.02
C GLN A 66 -5.54 -17.86 13.77
N SER A 67 -6.74 -17.52 13.29
CA SER A 67 -6.95 -16.56 12.23
C SER A 67 -7.12 -15.11 12.76
N GLY A 68 -7.04 -14.14 11.86
CA GLY A 68 -7.29 -12.72 12.18
C GLY A 68 -6.27 -12.09 13.14
N PRO A 69 -6.67 -11.06 13.91
CA PRO A 69 -5.73 -10.28 14.73
C PRO A 69 -4.97 -11.09 15.78
N LYS A 70 -5.61 -12.11 16.36
CA LYS A 70 -4.95 -13.00 17.35
C LYS A 70 -3.83 -13.81 16.68
N GLY A 71 -4.08 -14.35 15.50
CA GLY A 71 -3.08 -15.09 14.74
C GLY A 71 -1.89 -14.20 14.37
N THR A 72 -2.15 -12.98 13.92
CA THR A 72 -1.10 -12.00 13.64
C THR A 72 -0.23 -11.74 14.88
N MET A 73 -0.83 -11.52 16.05
CA MET A 73 -0.07 -11.30 17.31
C MET A 73 0.80 -12.51 17.69
N VAL A 74 0.28 -13.74 17.57
CA VAL A 74 1.05 -14.96 17.84
C VAL A 74 2.19 -15.11 16.86
N PHE A 75 1.93 -14.90 15.58
CA PHE A 75 2.94 -14.94 14.53
C PHE A 75 4.06 -13.91 14.78
N ASP A 76 3.71 -12.65 14.99
CA ASP A 76 4.68 -11.56 15.19
C ASP A 76 5.55 -11.79 16.42
N TRP A 77 4.96 -12.33 17.51
CA TRP A 77 5.74 -12.72 18.69
C TRP A 77 6.73 -13.83 18.36
N GLN A 78 6.30 -14.90 17.69
CA GLN A 78 7.15 -16.04 17.35
C GLN A 78 8.26 -15.62 16.37
N ALA A 79 7.93 -14.81 15.36
CA ALA A 79 8.90 -14.25 14.40
C ALA A 79 9.95 -13.39 15.12
N THR A 80 9.51 -12.50 16.00
CA THR A 80 10.43 -11.65 16.80
C THR A 80 11.30 -12.47 17.74
N ALA A 81 10.74 -13.48 18.43
CA ALA A 81 11.48 -14.38 19.31
C ALA A 81 12.53 -15.22 18.55
N HIS A 82 12.19 -15.66 17.33
CA HIS A 82 13.12 -16.36 16.45
C HIS A 82 14.24 -15.42 15.97
N ALA A 83 13.90 -14.22 15.46
CA ALA A 83 14.86 -13.22 15.02
C ALA A 83 15.84 -12.84 16.15
N ALA A 84 15.34 -12.76 17.38
CA ALA A 84 16.11 -12.42 18.57
C ALA A 84 17.16 -13.48 18.99
N ARG A 85 17.27 -14.61 18.30
CA ARG A 85 18.35 -15.60 18.47
C ARG A 85 19.61 -15.22 17.70
N TYR A 86 19.51 -14.28 16.78
CA TYR A 86 20.58 -13.85 15.88
C TYR A 86 20.95 -12.39 16.18
N LYS A 87 22.14 -11.98 15.77
CA LYS A 87 22.60 -10.57 15.89
C LYS A 87 22.46 -9.78 14.59
N ASP A 88 21.57 -10.24 13.70
CA ASP A 88 21.37 -9.65 12.39
C ASP A 88 20.53 -8.37 12.49
N LEU A 89 20.70 -7.47 11.53
CA LEU A 89 19.85 -6.30 11.37
C LEU A 89 18.40 -6.73 11.09
N CYS A 90 17.46 -6.10 11.77
CA CYS A 90 16.02 -6.31 11.57
C CYS A 90 15.35 -5.10 10.92
N LEU A 91 14.37 -5.36 10.07
CA LEU A 91 13.40 -4.40 9.55
C LEU A 91 12.00 -4.90 9.90
N THR A 92 11.28 -4.15 10.72
CA THR A 92 9.89 -4.46 11.09
C THR A 92 8.95 -3.59 10.26
N LEU A 93 7.99 -4.21 9.56
CA LEU A 93 7.00 -3.55 8.72
C LEU A 93 5.68 -3.39 9.51
N GLY A 94 5.30 -2.14 9.76
CA GLY A 94 4.17 -1.80 10.60
C GLY A 94 4.51 -1.79 12.10
N TYR A 95 3.71 -1.05 12.86
CA TYR A 95 3.88 -0.93 14.33
C TYR A 95 2.81 -1.64 15.15
N ASN A 96 1.91 -2.39 14.51
CA ASN A 96 0.72 -2.96 15.16
C ASN A 96 1.02 -3.86 16.38
N THR A 97 2.21 -4.42 16.42
CA THR A 97 2.73 -5.29 17.49
C THR A 97 4.13 -4.86 17.95
N ALA A 98 4.45 -3.58 17.78
CA ALA A 98 5.79 -3.05 18.04
C ALA A 98 6.29 -3.24 19.48
N VAL A 99 5.39 -3.46 20.44
CA VAL A 99 5.75 -3.83 21.81
C VAL A 99 6.65 -5.07 21.86
N PHE A 100 6.55 -6.00 20.91
CA PHE A 100 7.42 -7.18 20.83
C PHE A 100 8.87 -6.83 20.45
N CYS A 101 9.08 -5.70 19.78
CA CYS A 101 10.43 -5.20 19.49
C CYS A 101 11.26 -4.90 20.74
N ALA A 102 10.63 -4.84 21.93
CA ALA A 102 11.33 -4.75 23.20
C ALA A 102 12.36 -5.89 23.36
N LEU A 103 12.05 -7.10 22.88
CA LEU A 103 12.98 -8.23 22.93
C LEU A 103 14.24 -7.98 22.09
N LEU A 104 14.09 -7.41 20.88
CA LEU A 104 15.23 -7.03 20.03
C LEU A 104 16.07 -5.94 20.70
N ARG A 105 15.40 -4.94 21.27
CA ARG A 105 16.06 -3.83 21.97
C ARG A 105 16.87 -4.29 23.19
N LEU A 106 16.30 -5.16 24.02
CA LEU A 106 16.96 -5.73 25.20
C LEU A 106 18.18 -6.58 24.83
N LYS A 107 18.16 -7.24 23.67
CA LYS A 107 19.29 -8.03 23.16
C LYS A 107 20.31 -7.21 22.35
N GLY A 108 20.10 -5.90 22.23
CA GLY A 108 20.99 -5.00 21.48
C GLY A 108 21.00 -5.29 19.96
N ILE A 109 19.93 -5.85 19.43
CA ILE A 109 19.77 -6.14 18.01
C ILE A 109 19.24 -4.88 17.32
N PRO A 110 19.93 -4.35 16.28
CA PRO A 110 19.46 -3.18 15.58
C PRO A 110 18.16 -3.51 14.82
N ASN A 111 17.13 -2.69 15.03
CA ASN A 111 15.81 -2.83 14.38
C ASN A 111 15.34 -1.49 13.84
N LEU A 112 15.09 -1.42 12.53
CA LEU A 112 14.40 -0.30 11.89
C LEU A 112 12.92 -0.65 11.80
N ILE A 113 12.04 0.34 12.00
CA ILE A 113 10.59 0.13 11.94
C ILE A 113 9.99 1.06 10.89
N ASN A 114 9.35 0.49 9.88
CA ASN A 114 8.46 1.24 9.00
C ASN A 114 7.13 1.46 9.74
N MET A 115 6.80 2.73 10.01
CA MET A 115 5.70 3.08 10.91
C MET A 115 4.32 3.08 10.25
N ASP A 116 4.24 2.77 8.93
CA ASP A 116 2.95 2.79 8.22
C ASP A 116 2.17 4.12 8.39
N GLY A 117 0.86 4.09 8.25
CA GLY A 117 -0.04 5.22 8.51
C GLY A 117 -0.43 5.34 10.00
N ILE A 118 -1.33 6.29 10.30
CA ILE A 118 -1.84 6.52 11.66
C ILE A 118 -3.04 5.58 11.90
N GLU A 119 -2.79 4.29 12.15
CA GLU A 119 -3.85 3.25 12.23
C GLU A 119 -4.89 3.55 13.32
N TRP A 120 -4.47 4.02 14.50
CA TRP A 120 -5.39 4.34 15.59
C TRP A 120 -6.38 5.47 15.28
N SER A 121 -6.12 6.30 14.28
CA SER A 121 -7.03 7.38 13.88
C SER A 121 -8.20 6.89 13.01
N ARG A 122 -8.14 5.68 12.45
CA ARG A 122 -9.13 5.17 11.51
C ARG A 122 -10.48 4.86 12.18
N ALA A 123 -11.55 5.28 11.52
CA ALA A 123 -12.91 5.19 12.09
C ALA A 123 -13.38 3.74 12.31
N LYS A 124 -12.91 2.80 11.50
CA LYS A 124 -13.31 1.38 11.55
C LYS A 124 -12.91 0.65 12.85
N TRP A 125 -11.96 1.18 13.62
CA TRP A 125 -11.46 0.51 14.80
C TRP A 125 -12.27 0.85 16.07
N SER A 126 -12.51 -0.16 16.89
CA SER A 126 -13.09 0.02 18.23
C SER A 126 -12.17 0.85 19.14
N PRO A 127 -12.69 1.50 20.20
CA PRO A 127 -11.85 2.27 21.14
C PRO A 127 -10.70 1.44 21.74
N LEU A 128 -10.92 0.16 22.04
CA LEU A 128 -9.90 -0.74 22.57
C LEU A 128 -8.78 -0.98 21.52
N ALA A 129 -9.15 -1.23 20.27
CA ALA A 129 -8.19 -1.42 19.19
C ALA A 129 -7.39 -0.12 18.91
N LYS A 130 -8.05 1.05 18.95
CA LYS A 130 -7.40 2.36 18.84
C LYS A 130 -6.37 2.57 19.94
N THR A 131 -6.72 2.22 21.20
CA THR A 131 -5.78 2.32 22.33
C THR A 131 -4.59 1.37 22.14
N TRP A 132 -4.82 0.16 21.67
CA TRP A 132 -3.76 -0.80 21.35
C TRP A 132 -2.80 -0.25 20.29
N PHE A 133 -3.31 0.25 19.17
CA PHE A 133 -2.47 0.82 18.11
C PHE A 133 -1.73 2.08 18.58
N TRP A 134 -2.37 2.94 19.38
CA TRP A 134 -1.73 4.12 19.94
C TRP A 134 -0.56 3.77 20.85
N LEU A 135 -0.73 2.78 21.73
CA LEU A 135 0.36 2.28 22.59
C LEU A 135 1.49 1.66 21.78
N ASN A 136 1.17 0.89 20.73
CA ASN A 136 2.16 0.30 19.86
C ASN A 136 2.88 1.32 18.97
N GLU A 137 2.25 2.42 18.58
CA GLU A 137 2.93 3.54 17.91
C GLU A 137 4.02 4.12 18.81
N TRP A 138 3.71 4.37 20.10
CA TRP A 138 4.70 4.82 21.09
C TRP A 138 5.79 3.77 21.31
N ALA A 139 5.41 2.50 21.43
CA ALA A 139 6.37 1.42 21.59
C ALA A 139 7.32 1.36 20.39
N GLY A 140 6.80 1.42 19.16
CA GLY A 140 7.61 1.45 17.94
C GLY A 140 8.57 2.64 17.92
N ALA A 141 8.08 3.82 18.28
CA ALA A 141 8.87 5.03 18.34
C ALA A 141 10.07 4.90 19.31
N TRP A 142 9.88 4.32 20.47
CA TRP A 142 10.95 4.23 21.48
C TRP A 142 11.86 3.01 21.34
N LEU A 143 11.31 1.88 20.87
CA LEU A 143 12.04 0.61 20.78
C LEU A 143 12.83 0.50 19.48
N GLY A 144 12.38 1.13 18.39
CA GLY A 144 13.12 1.18 17.14
C GLY A 144 14.44 1.93 17.26
N ASN A 145 15.49 1.44 16.64
CA ASN A 145 16.74 2.17 16.49
C ASN A 145 16.59 3.34 15.53
N HIS A 146 15.76 3.15 14.50
CA HIS A 146 15.40 4.15 13.52
C HIS A 146 14.00 3.88 12.97
N LEU A 147 13.30 4.95 12.58
CA LEU A 147 11.95 4.85 12.00
C LEU A 147 11.97 5.22 10.53
N VAL A 148 11.13 4.58 9.76
CA VAL A 148 10.81 4.98 8.40
C VAL A 148 9.36 5.44 8.35
N ALA A 149 9.15 6.66 7.85
CA ALA A 149 7.84 7.19 7.50
C ALA A 149 7.68 7.12 5.98
N ASP A 150 6.57 6.65 5.50
CA ASP A 150 6.33 6.52 4.07
C ASP A 150 5.78 7.82 3.42
N HIS A 151 5.47 8.83 4.26
CA HIS A 151 4.86 10.08 3.82
C HIS A 151 5.31 11.27 4.69
N PRO A 152 5.45 12.52 4.14
CA PRO A 152 5.84 13.68 4.93
C PRO A 152 4.89 13.99 6.09
N GLN A 153 3.59 13.74 5.94
CA GLN A 153 2.61 13.94 7.01
C GLN A 153 2.76 12.91 8.13
N ILE A 154 3.21 11.69 7.81
CA ILE A 154 3.56 10.67 8.80
C ILE A 154 4.87 11.04 9.48
N LEU A 155 5.87 11.52 8.74
CA LEU A 155 7.10 12.07 9.30
C LEU A 155 6.79 13.19 10.32
N GLU A 156 5.94 14.15 9.97
CA GLU A 156 5.57 15.25 10.84
C GLU A 156 4.82 14.76 12.09
N HIS A 157 3.90 13.83 11.93
CA HIS A 157 3.22 13.17 13.05
C HIS A 157 4.22 12.50 14.01
N LEU A 158 5.16 11.72 13.49
CA LEU A 158 6.16 11.00 14.29
C LEU A 158 7.15 11.93 14.99
N ARG A 159 7.36 13.15 14.50
CA ARG A 159 8.15 14.18 15.19
C ARG A 159 7.60 14.55 16.56
N SER A 160 6.29 14.38 16.76
CA SER A 160 5.68 14.53 18.09
C SER A 160 6.00 13.40 19.06
N ARG A 161 6.57 12.27 18.57
CA ARG A 161 6.92 11.09 19.35
C ARG A 161 8.42 11.00 19.64
N LEU A 162 9.26 11.50 18.72
CA LEU A 162 10.71 11.35 18.78
C LEU A 162 11.46 12.57 18.20
N VAL A 163 12.75 12.64 18.53
CA VAL A 163 13.70 13.58 17.91
C VAL A 163 13.91 13.24 16.43
N CYS A 164 13.78 14.21 15.53
CA CYS A 164 13.84 14.09 14.07
C CYS A 164 15.01 13.24 13.50
N ARG A 165 16.15 13.20 14.17
CA ARG A 165 17.35 12.46 13.71
C ARG A 165 17.15 10.95 13.60
N LYS A 166 16.09 10.42 14.20
CA LYS A 166 15.77 8.98 14.18
C LYS A 166 14.70 8.61 13.15
N ILE A 167 14.30 9.52 12.27
CA ILE A 167 13.22 9.28 11.32
C ILE A 167 13.72 9.64 9.92
N THR A 168 13.54 8.74 8.97
CA THR A 168 13.76 8.99 7.54
C THR A 168 12.45 8.79 6.78
N MET A 169 12.13 9.71 5.86
CA MET A 169 10.99 9.54 4.97
C MET A 169 11.45 8.81 3.70
N ILE A 170 10.84 7.65 3.43
CA ILE A 170 11.02 6.86 2.21
C ILE A 170 9.63 6.42 1.77
N PRO A 171 9.13 6.87 0.60
CA PRO A 171 7.78 6.57 0.15
C PRO A 171 7.64 5.11 -0.28
N TYR A 172 6.40 4.70 -0.55
CA TYR A 172 6.12 3.43 -1.21
C TYR A 172 6.47 3.53 -2.71
N GLY A 173 6.95 2.45 -3.29
CA GLY A 173 7.31 2.37 -4.70
C GLY A 173 6.28 1.61 -5.55
N ALA A 174 6.37 1.78 -6.87
CA ALA A 174 5.63 0.95 -7.81
C ALA A 174 6.45 0.66 -9.08
N ASP A 175 5.93 -0.24 -9.91
CA ASP A 175 6.47 -0.54 -11.22
C ASP A 175 5.99 0.51 -12.24
N ALA A 176 6.85 0.89 -13.17
CA ALA A 176 6.42 1.54 -14.40
C ALA A 176 5.80 0.48 -15.31
N VAL A 177 4.58 0.72 -15.76
CA VAL A 177 3.84 -0.24 -16.59
C VAL A 177 3.41 0.46 -17.88
N THR A 178 3.70 -0.18 -19.04
CA THR A 178 3.33 0.35 -20.36
C THR A 178 2.36 -0.59 -21.08
N THR A 179 1.74 -0.10 -22.15
CA THR A 179 0.82 -0.89 -22.97
C THR A 179 1.47 -2.13 -23.58
N GLU A 180 2.77 -2.06 -23.89
CA GLU A 180 3.52 -3.18 -24.45
C GLU A 180 3.82 -4.27 -23.42
N SER A 181 3.81 -3.92 -22.13
CA SER A 181 4.14 -4.84 -21.04
C SER A 181 2.93 -5.60 -20.50
N VAL A 182 1.71 -5.28 -20.95
CA VAL A 182 0.46 -5.87 -20.44
C VAL A 182 -0.37 -6.51 -21.54
N ARG A 183 -1.33 -7.34 -21.13
CA ARG A 183 -2.30 -7.94 -22.07
C ARG A 183 -3.25 -6.86 -22.59
N PRO A 184 -3.73 -6.98 -23.84
CA PRO A 184 -4.84 -6.13 -24.33
C PRO A 184 -6.07 -6.28 -23.44
N VAL A 185 -6.77 -5.18 -23.18
CA VAL A 185 -7.94 -5.19 -22.28
C VAL A 185 -9.08 -6.11 -22.79
N GLN A 186 -9.19 -6.29 -24.10
CA GLN A 186 -10.16 -7.19 -24.72
C GLN A 186 -9.92 -8.65 -24.31
N ALA A 187 -8.65 -9.03 -24.07
CA ALA A 187 -8.29 -10.37 -23.61
C ALA A 187 -8.74 -10.67 -22.17
N LEU A 188 -9.19 -9.67 -21.41
CA LEU A 188 -9.72 -9.84 -20.07
C LEU A 188 -11.17 -10.36 -20.04
N GLY A 189 -11.86 -10.37 -21.17
CA GLY A 189 -13.24 -10.90 -21.29
C GLY A 189 -14.31 -10.05 -20.59
N MET A 190 -14.02 -8.79 -20.27
CA MET A 190 -14.90 -7.89 -19.52
C MET A 190 -15.74 -6.97 -20.41
N GLY A 191 -15.63 -7.06 -21.73
CA GLY A 191 -16.31 -6.15 -22.66
C GLY A 191 -15.82 -4.69 -22.58
N LEU A 192 -14.60 -4.46 -22.12
CA LEU A 192 -14.02 -3.14 -21.99
C LEU A 192 -13.24 -2.74 -23.25
N GLU A 193 -13.27 -1.44 -23.56
CA GLU A 193 -12.49 -0.83 -24.63
C GLU A 193 -11.43 0.12 -24.05
N SER A 194 -10.22 0.07 -24.60
CA SER A 194 -9.11 0.92 -24.17
C SER A 194 -9.48 2.41 -24.30
N GLY A 195 -9.21 3.18 -23.25
CA GLY A 195 -9.53 4.62 -23.17
C GLY A 195 -11.01 4.95 -22.96
N ARG A 196 -11.88 3.93 -22.84
CA ARG A 196 -13.35 4.13 -22.71
C ARG A 196 -13.87 3.79 -21.31
N TYR A 197 -13.01 3.68 -20.30
CA TYR A 197 -13.41 3.45 -18.92
C TYR A 197 -12.43 4.11 -17.92
N TRP A 198 -12.95 4.37 -16.74
CA TRP A 198 -12.18 4.78 -15.56
C TRP A 198 -12.09 3.62 -14.59
N THR A 199 -11.05 3.58 -13.75
CA THR A 199 -10.88 2.56 -12.73
C THR A 199 -10.90 3.14 -11.32
N VAL A 200 -11.46 2.37 -10.38
CA VAL A 200 -11.39 2.59 -8.94
C VAL A 200 -10.97 1.28 -8.28
N ILE A 201 -9.93 1.29 -7.47
CA ILE A 201 -9.42 0.09 -6.79
C ILE A 201 -9.33 0.40 -5.30
N ALA A 202 -10.31 -0.08 -4.53
CA ALA A 202 -10.37 0.16 -3.10
C ALA A 202 -11.24 -0.88 -2.39
N ARG A 203 -10.99 -1.06 -1.09
CA ARG A 203 -11.95 -1.76 -0.23
C ARG A 203 -13.21 -0.90 -0.08
N ALA A 204 -14.36 -1.53 -0.01
CA ALA A 204 -15.65 -0.84 0.12
C ALA A 204 -15.86 -0.27 1.54
N GLU A 205 -14.98 0.64 1.95
CA GLU A 205 -15.01 1.33 3.24
C GLU A 205 -15.39 2.81 3.05
N PRO A 206 -16.15 3.43 3.96
CA PRO A 206 -16.54 4.85 3.85
C PRO A 206 -15.32 5.78 3.70
N GLU A 207 -14.21 5.48 4.37
CA GLU A 207 -12.96 6.25 4.29
C GLU A 207 -12.29 6.21 2.89
N ASN A 208 -12.85 5.43 1.95
CA ASN A 208 -12.40 5.34 0.57
C ASN A 208 -13.35 6.05 -0.40
N SER A 209 -14.33 6.80 0.09
CA SER A 209 -15.25 7.68 -0.67
C SER A 209 -15.94 7.03 -1.87
N LEU A 210 -16.20 5.70 -1.79
CA LEU A 210 -16.80 4.99 -2.93
C LEU A 210 -18.23 5.43 -3.23
N LEU A 211 -18.97 5.85 -2.20
CA LEU A 211 -20.33 6.37 -2.38
C LEU A 211 -20.31 7.68 -3.18
N GLU A 212 -19.46 8.61 -2.79
CA GLU A 212 -19.27 9.90 -3.47
C GLU A 212 -18.75 9.72 -4.90
N ILE A 213 -17.85 8.75 -5.10
CA ILE A 213 -17.31 8.43 -6.43
C ILE A 213 -18.42 7.90 -7.34
N VAL A 214 -19.17 6.91 -6.87
CA VAL A 214 -20.24 6.30 -7.69
C VAL A 214 -21.37 7.28 -7.94
N GLN A 215 -21.79 8.09 -6.96
CA GLN A 215 -22.78 9.15 -7.13
C GLN A 215 -22.32 10.22 -8.13
N GLY A 216 -21.12 10.74 -7.97
CA GLY A 216 -20.58 11.80 -8.85
C GLY A 216 -20.36 11.31 -10.28
N PHE A 217 -19.92 10.06 -10.48
CA PHE A 217 -19.84 9.47 -11.80
C PHE A 217 -21.22 9.27 -12.41
N SER A 218 -22.18 8.78 -11.64
CA SER A 218 -23.55 8.44 -12.06
C SER A 218 -24.49 9.65 -12.18
N ALA A 219 -24.05 10.86 -11.80
CA ALA A 219 -24.87 12.08 -11.82
C ALA A 219 -25.42 12.41 -13.22
N ARG A 220 -24.76 11.94 -14.27
CA ARG A 220 -25.20 12.07 -15.68
C ARG A 220 -24.56 10.97 -16.54
N PRO A 221 -25.13 10.66 -17.72
CA PRO A 221 -24.50 9.75 -18.68
C PRO A 221 -23.13 10.26 -19.10
N ARG A 222 -22.11 9.37 -19.06
CA ARG A 222 -20.71 9.70 -19.40
C ARG A 222 -20.29 9.17 -20.78
N GLY A 223 -21.03 8.18 -21.32
CA GLY A 223 -20.63 7.44 -22.51
C GLY A 223 -19.33 6.64 -22.30
N MET A 224 -18.97 6.39 -21.04
CA MET A 224 -17.79 5.65 -20.59
C MET A 224 -18.19 4.76 -19.42
N GLN A 225 -17.39 3.74 -19.12
CA GLN A 225 -17.64 2.87 -17.97
C GLN A 225 -16.80 3.29 -16.74
N LEU A 226 -17.35 3.07 -15.55
CA LEU A 226 -16.60 3.08 -14.30
C LEU A 226 -16.42 1.64 -13.82
N VAL A 227 -15.19 1.15 -13.86
CA VAL A 227 -14.84 -0.21 -13.39
C VAL A 227 -14.38 -0.13 -11.94
N VAL A 228 -15.18 -0.69 -11.05
CA VAL A 228 -14.98 -0.63 -9.60
C VAL A 228 -14.50 -1.99 -9.10
N LEU A 229 -13.25 -2.05 -8.64
CA LEU A 229 -12.65 -3.24 -8.05
C LEU A 229 -12.78 -3.19 -6.52
N GLY A 230 -13.28 -4.26 -5.94
CA GLY A 230 -13.47 -4.41 -4.50
C GLY A 230 -14.58 -5.40 -4.18
N ASN A 231 -14.57 -5.95 -2.98
CA ASN A 231 -15.61 -6.87 -2.52
C ASN A 231 -16.77 -6.10 -1.89
N TYR A 232 -18.00 -6.48 -2.25
CA TYR A 232 -19.22 -5.86 -1.77
C TYR A 232 -20.11 -6.92 -1.11
N ASP A 233 -20.31 -6.79 0.20
CA ASP A 233 -21.21 -7.63 0.98
C ASP A 233 -22.65 -7.10 0.89
N PRO A 234 -23.63 -7.89 0.41
CA PRO A 234 -25.02 -7.48 0.31
C PRO A 234 -25.70 -7.26 1.68
N GLN A 235 -25.09 -7.66 2.77
CA GLN A 235 -25.59 -7.40 4.12
C GLN A 235 -25.06 -6.10 4.73
N ASN A 236 -24.04 -5.48 4.13
CA ASN A 236 -23.47 -4.24 4.61
C ASN A 236 -24.24 -3.04 4.04
N ALA A 237 -24.81 -2.20 4.91
CA ALA A 237 -25.64 -1.05 4.51
C ALA A 237 -24.89 -0.05 3.60
N TYR A 238 -23.59 0.21 3.87
CA TYR A 238 -22.78 1.10 3.05
C TYR A 238 -22.56 0.51 1.64
N HIS A 239 -22.24 -0.79 1.54
CA HIS A 239 -22.06 -1.47 0.26
C HIS A 239 -23.36 -1.48 -0.57
N CYS A 240 -24.51 -1.65 0.09
CA CYS A 240 -25.83 -1.54 -0.57
C CYS A 240 -26.07 -0.13 -1.08
N ALA A 241 -25.74 0.90 -0.30
CA ALA A 241 -25.91 2.30 -0.70
C ALA A 241 -25.02 2.64 -1.91
N VAL A 242 -23.76 2.20 -1.93
CA VAL A 242 -22.84 2.37 -3.08
C VAL A 242 -23.43 1.74 -4.34
N ARG A 243 -23.90 0.50 -4.25
CA ARG A 243 -24.50 -0.20 -5.41
C ARG A 243 -25.80 0.44 -5.90
N ALA A 244 -26.64 0.89 -4.96
CA ALA A 244 -27.91 1.53 -5.28
C ALA A 244 -27.73 2.91 -5.97
N SER A 245 -26.59 3.57 -5.78
CA SER A 245 -26.27 4.85 -6.40
C SER A 245 -25.69 4.73 -7.81
N ALA A 246 -25.45 3.51 -8.29
CA ALA A 246 -24.79 3.26 -9.55
C ALA A 246 -25.73 3.40 -10.75
N SER A 247 -25.27 4.13 -11.77
CA SER A 247 -25.91 4.09 -13.10
C SER A 247 -25.56 2.80 -13.85
N SER A 248 -26.18 2.57 -15.00
CA SER A 248 -25.87 1.43 -15.87
C SER A 248 -24.43 1.42 -16.43
N GLU A 249 -23.72 2.54 -16.32
CA GLU A 249 -22.32 2.68 -16.76
C GLU A 249 -21.31 2.24 -15.68
N VAL A 250 -21.75 1.86 -14.46
CA VAL A 250 -20.87 1.42 -13.37
C VAL A 250 -20.80 -0.11 -13.32
N CYS A 251 -19.61 -0.65 -13.46
CA CYS A 251 -19.34 -2.08 -13.45
C CYS A 251 -18.61 -2.50 -12.17
N PHE A 252 -19.26 -3.24 -11.28
CA PHE A 252 -18.64 -3.85 -10.10
C PHE A 252 -18.09 -5.22 -10.46
N VAL A 253 -16.77 -5.33 -10.58
CA VAL A 253 -16.09 -6.54 -11.06
C VAL A 253 -15.53 -7.45 -9.94
N GLY A 254 -15.79 -7.09 -8.69
CA GLY A 254 -15.25 -7.80 -7.54
C GLY A 254 -13.78 -7.46 -7.26
N ALA A 255 -13.16 -8.16 -6.30
CA ALA A 255 -11.74 -8.02 -6.05
C ALA A 255 -10.94 -8.87 -7.04
N ILE A 256 -9.93 -8.28 -7.66
CA ILE A 256 -9.00 -8.94 -8.58
C ILE A 256 -7.62 -8.94 -7.94
N TYR A 257 -7.05 -10.12 -7.73
CA TYR A 257 -5.73 -10.30 -7.12
C TYR A 257 -4.64 -10.66 -8.14
N ASP A 258 -5.03 -10.97 -9.38
CA ASP A 258 -4.08 -11.15 -10.48
C ASP A 258 -3.43 -9.81 -10.84
N LYS A 259 -2.16 -9.65 -10.47
CA LYS A 259 -1.36 -8.44 -10.70
C LYS A 259 -1.35 -8.04 -12.17
N SER A 260 -1.20 -9.00 -13.09
CA SER A 260 -1.15 -8.77 -14.53
C SER A 260 -2.48 -8.21 -15.05
N MET A 261 -3.60 -8.75 -14.54
CA MET A 261 -4.95 -8.27 -14.90
C MET A 261 -5.21 -6.85 -14.38
N VAL A 262 -4.82 -6.57 -13.13
CA VAL A 262 -4.95 -5.22 -12.55
C VAL A 262 -4.08 -4.20 -13.29
N GLN A 263 -2.86 -4.56 -13.65
CA GLN A 263 -1.99 -3.71 -14.47
C GLN A 263 -2.60 -3.41 -15.85
N SER A 264 -3.15 -4.43 -16.53
CA SER A 264 -3.85 -4.23 -17.81
C SER A 264 -5.04 -3.28 -17.65
N LEU A 265 -5.85 -3.46 -16.62
CA LEU A 265 -6.99 -2.56 -16.35
C LEU A 265 -6.56 -1.12 -16.14
N ARG A 266 -5.46 -0.87 -15.42
CA ARG A 266 -4.94 0.48 -15.21
C ARG A 266 -4.41 1.10 -16.50
N VAL A 267 -3.51 0.43 -17.19
CA VAL A 267 -2.82 0.97 -18.37
C VAL A 267 -3.80 1.31 -19.50
N HIS A 268 -4.82 0.50 -19.69
CA HIS A 268 -5.82 0.72 -20.73
C HIS A 268 -6.98 1.64 -20.31
N SER A 269 -7.04 2.10 -19.05
CA SER A 269 -8.08 3.02 -18.60
C SER A 269 -7.85 4.46 -19.09
N ALA A 270 -8.90 5.24 -19.20
CA ALA A 270 -8.80 6.68 -19.43
C ALA A 270 -8.13 7.38 -18.25
N GLY A 271 -8.39 6.89 -17.02
CA GLY A 271 -7.81 7.41 -15.81
C GLY A 271 -8.21 6.60 -14.57
N TYR A 272 -7.74 7.05 -13.43
CA TYR A 272 -7.93 6.41 -12.13
C TYR A 272 -8.55 7.40 -11.13
N ILE A 273 -9.60 6.96 -10.42
CA ILE A 273 -10.22 7.74 -9.35
C ILE A 273 -9.76 7.17 -8.00
N HIS A 274 -9.20 8.02 -7.14
CA HIS A 274 -8.64 7.64 -5.86
C HIS A 274 -9.38 8.31 -4.70
N GLY A 275 -10.19 7.54 -3.99
CA GLY A 275 -11.08 8.06 -2.94
C GLY A 275 -10.51 8.02 -1.51
N HIS A 276 -9.32 7.49 -1.27
CA HIS A 276 -8.79 7.33 0.08
C HIS A 276 -8.60 8.66 0.81
N GLN A 277 -9.17 8.75 2.03
CA GLN A 277 -9.10 9.94 2.88
C GLN A 277 -7.98 9.85 3.93
N VAL A 278 -7.51 8.65 4.24
CA VAL A 278 -6.55 8.37 5.30
C VAL A 278 -5.39 7.52 4.80
N GLY A 279 -4.24 7.62 5.44
CA GLY A 279 -3.07 6.78 5.15
C GLY A 279 -1.80 7.59 4.97
N GLY A 280 -0.77 6.95 4.43
CA GLY A 280 0.49 7.54 4.02
C GLY A 280 0.59 7.60 2.49
N THR A 281 1.66 7.05 1.93
CA THR A 281 1.79 6.84 0.49
C THR A 281 0.95 5.62 0.10
N ASN A 282 -0.23 5.86 -0.49
CA ASN A 282 -1.13 4.76 -0.86
C ASN A 282 -0.60 4.01 -2.09
N PRO A 283 -0.34 2.69 -2.00
CA PRO A 283 0.17 1.89 -3.12
C PRO A 283 -0.65 2.03 -4.38
N SER A 284 -1.99 1.99 -4.28
CA SER A 284 -2.88 2.01 -5.44
C SER A 284 -2.81 3.32 -6.23
N LEU A 285 -2.57 4.46 -5.54
CA LEU A 285 -2.36 5.76 -6.20
C LEU A 285 -1.00 5.81 -6.91
N VAL A 286 0.05 5.31 -6.25
CA VAL A 286 1.41 5.27 -6.84
C VAL A 286 1.45 4.35 -8.06
N GLU A 287 0.80 3.19 -7.98
CA GLU A 287 0.67 2.25 -9.11
C GLU A 287 -0.11 2.84 -10.28
N ALA A 288 -1.14 3.65 -10.00
CA ALA A 288 -1.88 4.36 -11.05
C ALA A 288 -1.02 5.43 -11.75
N LEU A 289 -0.19 6.15 -10.97
CA LEU A 289 0.81 7.07 -11.55
C LEU A 289 1.82 6.32 -12.41
N GLY A 290 2.31 5.16 -11.94
CA GLY A 290 3.25 4.30 -12.68
C GLY A 290 2.68 3.68 -13.95
N ALA A 291 1.35 3.55 -14.04
CA ALA A 291 0.63 3.14 -15.23
C ALA A 291 0.29 4.31 -16.18
N GLY A 292 0.72 5.54 -15.86
CA GLY A 292 0.45 6.73 -16.67
C GLY A 292 -1.02 7.15 -16.68
N ASN A 293 -1.78 6.88 -15.62
CA ASN A 293 -3.18 7.30 -15.55
C ASN A 293 -3.32 8.80 -15.27
N ALA A 294 -4.31 9.43 -15.88
CA ALA A 294 -4.84 10.70 -15.37
C ALA A 294 -5.54 10.43 -14.04
N ILE A 295 -5.26 11.25 -13.03
CA ILE A 295 -5.74 11.02 -11.66
C ILE A 295 -6.83 12.03 -11.29
N ILE A 296 -7.93 11.53 -10.70
CA ILE A 296 -8.85 12.32 -9.89
C ILE A 296 -8.77 11.76 -8.46
N ALA A 297 -8.30 12.56 -7.50
CA ALA A 297 -8.08 12.08 -6.14
C ALA A 297 -8.93 12.85 -5.12
N HIS A 298 -9.31 12.18 -4.02
CA HIS A 298 -9.95 12.86 -2.90
C HIS A 298 -9.02 13.94 -2.35
N ASP A 299 -9.58 15.14 -2.12
CA ASP A 299 -8.83 16.31 -1.67
C ASP A 299 -8.42 16.19 -0.21
N ASN A 300 -7.20 15.76 0.00
CA ASN A 300 -6.57 15.72 1.30
C ASN A 300 -5.05 15.84 1.18
N ARG A 301 -4.40 16.14 2.29
CA ARG A 301 -2.95 16.38 2.36
C ARG A 301 -2.09 15.19 1.91
N PHE A 302 -2.58 13.96 2.02
CA PHE A 302 -1.85 12.75 1.61
C PHE A 302 -1.87 12.61 0.09
N ASN A 303 -3.04 12.65 -0.52
CA ASN A 303 -3.18 12.53 -1.97
C ASN A 303 -2.55 13.71 -2.70
N ARG A 304 -2.67 14.93 -2.15
CA ARG A 304 -2.01 16.12 -2.73
C ARG A 304 -0.49 15.98 -2.75
N TRP A 305 0.11 15.37 -1.74
CA TRP A 305 1.56 15.15 -1.77
C TRP A 305 1.95 14.04 -2.74
N VAL A 306 1.17 12.97 -2.87
CA VAL A 306 1.48 11.85 -3.80
C VAL A 306 1.30 12.29 -5.24
N ALA A 307 0.13 12.79 -5.63
CA ALA A 307 -0.19 13.09 -7.02
C ALA A 307 0.22 14.52 -7.45
N GLY A 308 0.26 15.49 -6.51
CA GLY A 308 0.67 16.86 -6.79
C GLY A 308 -0.21 17.52 -7.83
N GLU A 309 0.41 18.19 -8.81
CA GLU A 309 -0.29 18.85 -9.93
C GLU A 309 -0.72 17.85 -11.02
N GLY A 310 -0.26 16.61 -10.98
CA GLY A 310 -0.67 15.52 -11.87
C GLY A 310 -2.06 14.93 -11.55
N ALA A 311 -2.90 15.65 -10.79
CA ALA A 311 -4.25 15.22 -10.46
C ALA A 311 -5.23 16.39 -10.33
N MET A 312 -6.50 16.10 -10.62
CA MET A 312 -7.63 16.90 -10.14
C MET A 312 -8.10 16.37 -8.78
N TYR A 313 -8.75 17.23 -8.01
CA TYR A 313 -9.15 16.89 -6.64
C TYR A 313 -10.63 17.11 -6.41
N PHE A 314 -11.27 16.17 -5.66
CA PHE A 314 -12.66 16.21 -5.27
C PHE A 314 -12.83 16.02 -3.77
N ASP A 315 -13.90 16.56 -3.19
CA ASP A 315 -14.30 16.40 -1.79
C ASP A 315 -15.77 15.95 -1.64
N SER A 316 -16.49 15.90 -2.75
CA SER A 316 -17.91 15.56 -2.81
C SER A 316 -18.26 14.90 -4.16
N ALA A 317 -19.45 14.31 -4.24
CA ALA A 317 -19.98 13.77 -5.50
C ALA A 317 -20.09 14.85 -6.59
N ASP A 318 -20.51 16.06 -6.23
CA ASP A 318 -20.68 17.17 -7.16
C ASP A 318 -19.33 17.66 -7.71
N SER A 319 -18.32 17.80 -6.86
CA SER A 319 -16.97 18.19 -7.29
C SER A 319 -16.31 17.10 -8.13
N LEU A 320 -16.55 15.82 -7.84
CA LEU A 320 -16.12 14.72 -8.72
C LEU A 320 -16.77 14.82 -10.10
N SER A 321 -18.11 15.02 -10.14
CA SER A 321 -18.83 15.18 -11.38
C SER A 321 -18.25 16.35 -12.21
N THR A 322 -17.92 17.47 -11.57
CA THR A 322 -17.31 18.63 -12.21
C THR A 322 -15.90 18.30 -12.75
N CYS A 323 -15.09 17.55 -12.02
CA CYS A 323 -13.78 17.08 -12.51
C CYS A 323 -13.94 16.23 -13.78
N MET A 324 -14.88 15.29 -13.76
CA MET A 324 -15.17 14.43 -14.93
C MET A 324 -15.63 15.23 -16.16
N ASP A 325 -16.51 16.22 -15.94
CA ASP A 325 -17.00 17.08 -17.02
C ASP A 325 -15.87 17.87 -17.67
N ARG A 326 -14.99 18.44 -16.85
CA ARG A 326 -13.85 19.20 -17.34
C ARG A 326 -12.91 18.32 -18.18
N LEU A 327 -12.57 17.13 -17.71
CA LEU A 327 -11.69 16.21 -18.44
C LEU A 327 -12.35 15.69 -19.75
N THR A 328 -13.68 15.64 -19.82
CA THR A 328 -14.39 15.31 -21.04
C THR A 328 -14.39 16.47 -22.03
N ALA A 329 -14.56 17.72 -21.54
CA ALA A 329 -14.60 18.91 -22.36
C ALA A 329 -13.20 19.35 -22.86
N GLU A 330 -12.16 19.07 -22.08
CA GLU A 330 -10.78 19.49 -22.33
C GLU A 330 -9.83 18.27 -22.43
N PRO A 331 -9.82 17.54 -23.56
CA PRO A 331 -8.95 16.34 -23.70
C PRO A 331 -7.45 16.62 -23.48
N GLY A 332 -6.99 17.83 -23.77
CA GLY A 332 -5.62 18.27 -23.51
C GLY A 332 -5.26 18.23 -22.02
N THR A 333 -6.19 18.60 -21.13
CA THR A 333 -6.00 18.55 -19.68
C THR A 333 -5.77 17.11 -19.18
N LEU A 334 -6.47 16.14 -19.77
CA LEU A 334 -6.26 14.72 -19.40
C LEU A 334 -4.83 14.26 -19.73
N GLU A 335 -4.30 14.64 -20.87
CA GLU A 335 -2.94 14.28 -21.26
C GLU A 335 -1.89 15.04 -20.42
N GLU A 336 -2.12 16.30 -20.10
CA GLU A 336 -1.25 17.06 -19.18
C GLU A 336 -1.15 16.40 -17.81
N LEU A 337 -2.28 15.96 -17.23
CA LEU A 337 -2.29 15.27 -15.94
C LEU A 337 -1.51 13.95 -15.98
N ARG A 338 -1.64 13.19 -17.08
CA ARG A 338 -0.85 11.95 -17.30
C ARG A 338 0.64 12.22 -17.29
N GLN A 339 1.08 13.22 -18.05
CA GLN A 339 2.49 13.57 -18.17
C GLN A 339 3.07 14.09 -16.85
N GLN A 340 2.36 14.98 -16.16
CA GLN A 340 2.78 15.49 -14.85
C GLN A 340 2.83 14.36 -13.81
N GLY A 341 1.83 13.48 -13.80
CA GLY A 341 1.79 12.32 -12.92
C GLY A 341 2.95 11.35 -13.17
N LEU A 342 3.27 11.08 -14.44
CA LEU A 342 4.37 10.19 -14.82
C LEU A 342 5.73 10.77 -14.45
N VAL A 343 5.97 12.06 -14.68
CA VAL A 343 7.21 12.75 -14.27
C VAL A 343 7.37 12.62 -12.74
N ARG A 344 6.32 12.91 -11.98
CA ARG A 344 6.35 12.78 -10.53
C ARG A 344 6.60 11.37 -10.04
N PHE A 345 6.01 10.37 -10.71
CA PHE A 345 6.26 8.95 -10.43
C PHE A 345 7.74 8.61 -10.65
N GLN A 346 8.30 9.00 -11.78
CA GLN A 346 9.69 8.72 -12.12
C GLN A 346 10.68 9.34 -11.12
N GLU A 347 10.39 10.55 -10.66
CA GLU A 347 11.25 11.25 -9.70
C GLU A 347 11.25 10.61 -8.30
N LYS A 348 10.11 10.06 -7.85
CA LYS A 348 9.91 9.76 -6.41
C LYS A 348 9.54 8.32 -6.10
N PHE A 349 8.80 7.65 -6.98
CA PHE A 349 8.06 6.45 -6.59
C PHE A 349 8.47 5.17 -7.33
N THR A 350 9.52 5.20 -8.15
CA THR A 350 10.01 3.98 -8.80
C THR A 350 10.67 3.06 -7.78
N TRP A 351 10.44 1.74 -7.90
CA TRP A 351 11.09 0.76 -7.02
C TRP A 351 12.61 0.94 -6.94
N PRO A 352 13.37 1.14 -8.05
CA PRO A 352 14.81 1.35 -7.94
C PRO A 352 15.20 2.50 -7.01
N ASN A 353 14.49 3.64 -7.07
CA ASN A 353 14.75 4.79 -6.21
C ASN A 353 14.43 4.49 -4.74
N VAL A 354 13.29 3.87 -4.48
CA VAL A 354 12.83 3.53 -3.13
C VAL A 354 13.76 2.49 -2.48
N LEU A 355 14.06 1.41 -3.20
CA LEU A 355 14.90 0.31 -2.70
C LEU A 355 16.34 0.75 -2.43
N ASN A 356 16.89 1.61 -3.29
CA ASN A 356 18.22 2.21 -3.05
C ASN A 356 18.24 3.07 -1.77
N GLN A 357 17.20 3.85 -1.50
CA GLN A 357 17.10 4.63 -0.26
C GLN A 357 17.04 3.72 0.97
N TYR A 358 16.30 2.60 0.90
CA TYR A 358 16.28 1.60 1.97
C TYR A 358 17.66 0.95 2.16
N GLU A 359 18.35 0.53 1.09
CA GLU A 359 19.70 -0.04 1.21
C GLU A 359 20.66 0.94 1.88
N MET A 360 20.68 2.20 1.43
CA MET A 360 21.53 3.24 2.02
C MET A 360 21.23 3.47 3.51
N LEU A 361 19.97 3.40 3.90
CA LEU A 361 19.57 3.52 5.29
C LEU A 361 20.01 2.29 6.10
N LEU A 362 19.69 1.08 5.62
CA LEU A 362 20.02 -0.20 6.29
C LEU A 362 21.53 -0.35 6.53
N MET A 363 22.35 0.07 5.57
CA MET A 363 23.82 0.01 5.69
C MET A 363 24.36 0.78 6.90
N LYS A 364 23.69 1.85 7.35
CA LYS A 364 24.10 2.63 8.53
C LYS A 364 23.92 1.90 9.87
N PHE A 365 23.14 0.82 9.87
CA PHE A 365 22.78 0.07 11.07
C PHE A 365 23.27 -1.38 11.06
N LEU A 366 24.07 -1.76 10.07
CA LEU A 366 24.68 -3.09 10.08
C LEU A 366 25.53 -3.28 11.33
N PRO A 367 25.41 -4.42 12.01
CA PRO A 367 26.32 -4.77 13.09
C PRO A 367 27.78 -4.78 12.61
N SER A 368 28.68 -4.22 13.40
CA SER A 368 30.13 -4.23 13.15
C SER A 368 30.71 -5.64 13.26
#